data_b8b9816eb735ef4ffc14d640601c173a
#
_entry.id   b8b9816eb735ef4ffc14d640601c173a
#
_cell.length_a   1.000
_cell.length_b   1.000
_cell.length_c   1.000
_cell.angle_alpha   90.00
_cell.angle_beta   90.00
_cell.angle_gamma   90.00
#
_symmetry.space_group_name_H-M   'P 1'
#
loop_
_entity.id
_entity.type
_entity.pdbx_description
1 polymer ?
#
loop_
_entity_poly.entity_id
_entity_poly.type
_entity_poly.pdbx_seq_one_letter_code
_entity_poly.pdbx_strand_id
1 'polypeptide(L)'
;VTATKIRLTQFAHGGGCACKIPPGELEAVLAGLIGAGVTDPAGELIVGLDDGDDAAVVRIEHGVAVVATADFFTPVVDDPYDWGRIAAANALSDVYAMGGRPVVAVNLLGWPRDVLPLELAAEVLRGGRDVCGSAGCHLAGGHSVDDPEPKYGMAVTGIA
;
A
#
# COMPACT_ATOMS: atom_id res chain seq x y z
N VAL A 1 -33.01 -20.38 -0.70
CA VAL A 1 -32.73 -18.93 -0.65
C VAL A 1 -31.29 -18.76 -1.05
N THR A 2 -31.03 -18.33 -2.30
CA THR A 2 -29.69 -18.00 -2.79
C THR A 2 -29.20 -16.79 -1.98
N ALA A 3 -28.18 -16.98 -1.14
CA ALA A 3 -27.53 -15.88 -0.46
C ALA A 3 -27.02 -14.90 -1.55
N THR A 4 -27.47 -13.67 -1.50
CA THR A 4 -27.02 -12.62 -2.42
C THR A 4 -25.52 -12.46 -2.22
N LYS A 5 -24.72 -12.78 -3.23
CA LYS A 5 -23.26 -12.64 -3.18
C LYS A 5 -22.95 -11.15 -2.98
N ILE A 6 -22.27 -10.81 -1.89
CA ILE A 6 -21.82 -9.44 -1.61
C ILE A 6 -20.83 -9.04 -2.72
N ARG A 7 -21.05 -7.88 -3.31
CA ARG A 7 -20.17 -7.29 -4.32
C ARG A 7 -19.36 -6.17 -3.66
N LEU A 8 -18.09 -6.39 -3.44
CA LEU A 8 -17.23 -5.41 -2.74
C LEU A 8 -17.13 -4.07 -3.48
N THR A 9 -17.18 -4.09 -4.81
CA THR A 9 -17.12 -2.86 -5.62
C THR A 9 -18.31 -1.91 -5.37
N GLN A 10 -19.42 -2.37 -4.82
CA GLN A 10 -20.56 -1.52 -4.44
C GLN A 10 -20.27 -0.59 -3.26
N PHE A 11 -19.23 -0.90 -2.48
CA PHE A 11 -18.82 -0.11 -1.32
C PHE A 11 -17.65 0.83 -1.64
N ALA A 12 -17.20 0.87 -2.89
CA ALA A 12 -16.12 1.73 -3.35
C ALA A 12 -16.71 2.97 -4.06
N HIS A 13 -16.30 4.17 -3.66
CA HIS A 13 -16.67 5.42 -4.33
C HIS A 13 -15.79 5.70 -5.57
N GLY A 14 -14.74 4.93 -5.77
CA GLY A 14 -13.85 5.01 -6.90
C GLY A 14 -13.02 3.74 -7.04
N GLY A 15 -12.10 3.65 -7.99
CA GLY A 15 -11.33 2.43 -8.27
C GLY A 15 -9.83 2.66 -8.38
N GLY A 16 -9.06 1.97 -7.52
CA GLY A 16 -7.61 1.87 -7.62
C GLY A 16 -6.88 3.22 -7.61
N CYS A 17 -5.79 3.30 -8.33
CA CYS A 17 -4.96 4.51 -8.45
C CYS A 17 -5.69 5.72 -9.07
N ALA A 18 -6.84 5.52 -9.73
CA ALA A 18 -7.67 6.62 -10.26
C ALA A 18 -8.27 7.50 -9.16
N CYS A 19 -8.23 7.07 -7.89
CA CYS A 19 -8.69 7.82 -6.73
C CYS A 19 -7.57 8.61 -6.02
N LYS A 20 -6.34 8.58 -6.53
CA LYS A 20 -5.26 9.42 -6.00
C LYS A 20 -5.61 10.90 -6.17
N ILE A 21 -5.19 11.72 -5.21
CA ILE A 21 -5.28 13.17 -5.33
C ILE A 21 -4.52 13.60 -6.60
N PRO A 22 -5.10 14.45 -7.45
CA PRO A 22 -4.42 14.91 -8.65
C PRO A 22 -3.04 15.51 -8.32
N PRO A 23 -2.00 15.26 -9.12
CA PRO A 23 -0.62 15.69 -8.82
C PRO A 23 -0.51 17.17 -8.48
N GLY A 24 -1.15 18.07 -9.25
CA GLY A 24 -1.11 19.52 -8.98
C GLY A 24 -1.77 19.95 -7.67
N GLU A 25 -2.76 19.22 -7.18
CA GLU A 25 -3.35 19.46 -5.87
C GLU A 25 -2.45 18.92 -4.76
N LEU A 26 -1.84 17.76 -4.96
CA LEU A 26 -0.91 17.17 -4.01
C LEU A 26 0.35 18.03 -3.88
N GLU A 27 0.91 18.54 -4.97
CA GLU A 27 2.04 19.48 -4.97
C GLU A 27 1.75 20.72 -4.12
N ALA A 28 0.55 21.29 -4.24
CA ALA A 28 0.15 22.44 -3.43
C ALA A 28 0.12 22.13 -1.92
N VAL A 29 -0.30 20.92 -1.54
CA VAL A 29 -0.29 20.45 -0.14
C VAL A 29 1.15 20.24 0.36
N LEU A 30 2.02 19.71 -0.48
CA LEU A 30 3.41 19.40 -0.14
C LEU A 30 4.36 20.60 -0.22
N ALA A 31 3.97 21.71 -0.85
CA ALA A 31 4.84 22.88 -1.11
C ALA A 31 5.55 23.44 0.14
N GLY A 32 4.94 23.29 1.32
CA GLY A 32 5.55 23.68 2.59
C GLY A 32 6.54 22.67 3.20
N LEU A 33 6.61 21.47 2.64
CA LEU A 33 7.46 20.37 3.12
C LEU A 33 8.68 20.16 2.22
N ILE A 34 8.55 20.54 0.95
CA ILE A 34 9.63 20.42 -0.06
C ILE A 34 10.80 21.34 0.37
N GLY A 35 12.02 20.79 0.35
CA GLY A 35 13.23 21.51 0.72
C GLY A 35 13.46 21.68 2.24
N ALA A 36 12.59 21.19 3.10
CA ALA A 36 12.82 21.11 4.55
C ALA A 36 13.75 19.94 4.87
N GLY A 37 15.06 20.15 4.75
CA GLY A 37 16.05 19.11 5.01
C GLY A 37 16.07 18.66 6.47
N VAL A 38 16.38 17.39 6.69
CA VAL A 38 16.64 16.83 8.03
C VAL A 38 18.05 17.19 8.46
N THR A 39 18.21 17.65 9.69
CA THR A 39 19.53 17.91 10.28
C THR A 39 20.10 16.58 10.79
N ASP A 40 21.28 16.19 10.31
CA ASP A 40 21.97 14.95 10.68
C ASP A 40 21.13 13.67 10.41
N PRO A 41 20.77 13.39 9.15
CA PRO A 41 19.96 12.21 8.82
C PRO A 41 20.78 10.91 8.96
N ALA A 42 20.08 9.82 9.32
CA ALA A 42 20.66 8.47 9.43
C ALA A 42 20.97 7.82 8.06
N GLY A 43 21.24 8.61 7.04
CA GLY A 43 21.53 8.11 5.68
C GLY A 43 21.40 9.23 4.65
N GLU A 44 21.67 8.87 3.39
CA GLU A 44 21.55 9.78 2.23
C GLU A 44 20.20 9.52 1.55
N LEU A 45 19.34 10.55 1.48
CA LEU A 45 18.10 10.49 0.71
C LEU A 45 18.44 10.48 -0.80
N ILE A 46 17.99 9.43 -1.50
CA ILE A 46 18.20 9.26 -2.94
C ILE A 46 16.95 9.64 -3.72
N VAL A 47 15.78 9.19 -3.24
CA VAL A 47 14.46 9.52 -3.79
C VAL A 47 13.57 10.01 -2.65
N GLY A 48 13.00 11.19 -2.80
CA GLY A 48 12.19 11.84 -1.77
C GLY A 48 10.99 12.58 -2.33
N LEU A 49 10.43 13.49 -1.52
CA LEU A 49 9.21 14.23 -1.88
C LEU A 49 9.39 15.10 -3.14
N ASP A 50 10.60 15.56 -3.40
CA ASP A 50 10.91 16.43 -4.55
C ASP A 50 10.88 15.67 -5.89
N ASP A 51 11.01 14.35 -5.86
CA ASP A 51 11.05 13.50 -7.04
C ASP A 51 9.65 13.15 -7.56
N GLY A 52 8.62 13.31 -6.73
CA GLY A 52 7.22 13.00 -7.08
C GLY A 52 6.96 11.51 -7.28
N ASP A 53 7.80 10.65 -6.70
CA ASP A 53 7.67 9.19 -6.78
C ASP A 53 6.81 8.65 -5.63
N ASP A 54 6.20 7.48 -5.85
CA ASP A 54 5.39 6.80 -4.83
C ASP A 54 6.26 6.08 -3.78
N ALA A 55 7.57 5.90 -4.04
CA ALA A 55 8.52 5.28 -3.13
C ALA A 55 9.61 6.25 -2.68
N ALA A 56 10.01 6.14 -1.42
CA ALA A 56 11.20 6.79 -0.90
C ALA A 56 12.38 5.84 -0.89
N VAL A 57 13.60 6.36 -1.18
CA VAL A 57 14.84 5.59 -1.18
C VAL A 57 15.90 6.29 -0.35
N VAL A 58 16.43 5.60 0.67
CA VAL A 58 17.50 6.10 1.54
C VAL A 58 18.67 5.13 1.49
N ARG A 59 19.86 5.63 1.15
CA ARG A 59 21.11 4.86 1.28
C ARG A 59 21.58 4.90 2.72
N ILE A 60 21.75 3.72 3.29
CA ILE A 60 22.30 3.52 4.64
C ILE A 60 23.76 3.02 4.56
N GLU A 61 24.32 2.64 5.69
CA GLU A 61 25.70 2.15 5.78
C GLU A 61 25.95 0.95 4.82
N HIS A 62 27.21 0.81 4.41
CA HIS A 62 27.71 -0.25 3.54
C HIS A 62 27.09 -0.30 2.13
N GLY A 63 26.53 0.81 1.65
CA GLY A 63 26.02 0.91 0.29
C GLY A 63 24.65 0.28 0.05
N VAL A 64 23.98 -0.18 1.09
CA VAL A 64 22.61 -0.69 1.00
C VAL A 64 21.64 0.48 0.93
N ALA A 65 20.71 0.43 -0.02
CA ALA A 65 19.59 1.36 -0.08
C ALA A 65 18.32 0.70 0.46
N VAL A 66 17.60 1.41 1.33
CA VAL A 66 16.28 1.02 1.82
C VAL A 66 15.23 1.71 0.97
N VAL A 67 14.30 0.94 0.45
CA VAL A 67 13.12 1.40 -0.29
C VAL A 67 11.91 1.28 0.61
N ALA A 68 11.13 2.34 0.74
CA ALA A 68 9.90 2.36 1.54
C ALA A 68 8.74 2.95 0.71
N THR A 69 7.63 2.23 0.66
CA THR A 69 6.40 2.65 0.01
C THR A 69 5.17 2.26 0.82
N ALA A 70 4.05 2.91 0.57
CA ALA A 70 2.75 2.53 1.11
C ALA A 70 1.66 2.79 0.06
N ASP A 71 0.94 1.75 -0.32
CA ASP A 71 -0.14 1.87 -1.29
C ASP A 71 -1.37 1.08 -0.82
N PHE A 72 -2.53 1.68 -0.89
CA PHE A 72 -3.81 1.07 -0.54
C PHE A 72 -4.95 1.72 -1.33
N PHE A 73 -5.98 0.96 -1.61
CA PHE A 73 -7.14 1.45 -2.36
C PHE A 73 -8.41 0.65 -2.06
N THR A 74 -9.52 1.15 -2.54
CA THR A 74 -10.85 0.55 -2.45
C THR A 74 -10.98 -0.65 -3.39
N PRO A 75 -11.98 -1.54 -3.21
CA PRO A 75 -12.16 -2.71 -4.06
C PRO A 75 -12.27 -2.37 -5.54
N VAL A 76 -11.46 -3.01 -6.37
CA VAL A 76 -11.48 -2.93 -7.84
C VAL A 76 -12.12 -4.16 -8.48
N VAL A 77 -12.33 -5.22 -7.69
CA VAL A 77 -13.03 -6.45 -8.06
C VAL A 77 -13.94 -6.90 -6.91
N ASP A 78 -14.95 -7.72 -7.21
CA ASP A 78 -15.91 -8.18 -6.20
C ASP A 78 -15.40 -9.35 -5.35
N ASP A 79 -14.43 -10.12 -5.85
CA ASP A 79 -13.85 -11.22 -5.11
C ASP A 79 -12.84 -10.70 -4.10
N PRO A 80 -13.02 -10.97 -2.78
CA PRO A 80 -12.15 -10.44 -1.74
C PRO A 80 -10.72 -10.99 -1.82
N TYR A 81 -10.56 -12.26 -2.17
CA TYR A 81 -9.24 -12.87 -2.29
C TYR A 81 -8.45 -12.26 -3.46
N ASP A 82 -9.09 -12.08 -4.62
CA ASP A 82 -8.46 -11.48 -5.78
C ASP A 82 -8.14 -9.99 -5.55
N TRP A 83 -9.04 -9.24 -4.89
CA TRP A 83 -8.72 -7.87 -4.49
C TRP A 83 -7.48 -7.80 -3.59
N GLY A 84 -7.39 -8.70 -2.61
CA GLY A 84 -6.22 -8.81 -1.75
C GLY A 84 -4.93 -9.08 -2.53
N ARG A 85 -4.99 -9.95 -3.54
CA ARG A 85 -3.84 -10.23 -4.42
C ARG A 85 -3.44 -9.03 -5.26
N ILE A 86 -4.40 -8.32 -5.84
CA ILE A 86 -4.16 -7.14 -6.66
C ILE A 86 -3.51 -6.03 -5.81
N ALA A 87 -4.05 -5.78 -4.61
CA ALA A 87 -3.54 -4.75 -3.72
C ALA A 87 -2.09 -5.04 -3.26
N ALA A 88 -1.79 -6.29 -2.94
CA ALA A 88 -0.43 -6.70 -2.57
C ALA A 88 0.54 -6.57 -3.76
N ALA A 89 0.16 -7.04 -4.94
CA ALA A 89 0.98 -6.93 -6.14
C ALA A 89 1.28 -5.47 -6.48
N ASN A 90 0.28 -4.59 -6.34
CA ASN A 90 0.44 -3.15 -6.56
C ASN A 90 1.44 -2.54 -5.57
N ALA A 91 1.29 -2.78 -4.26
CA ALA A 91 2.20 -2.23 -3.25
C ALA A 91 3.65 -2.76 -3.38
N LEU A 92 3.83 -4.01 -3.82
CA LEU A 92 5.15 -4.59 -4.06
C LEU A 92 5.82 -4.00 -5.32
N SER A 93 5.03 -3.55 -6.30
CA SER A 93 5.54 -3.08 -7.60
C SER A 93 6.43 -1.86 -7.48
N ASP A 94 6.19 -0.96 -6.53
CA ASP A 94 6.99 0.25 -6.32
C ASP A 94 8.42 -0.10 -5.90
N VAL A 95 8.57 -1.13 -5.04
CA VAL A 95 9.91 -1.61 -4.65
C VAL A 95 10.66 -2.17 -5.86
N TYR A 96 9.98 -2.92 -6.73
CA TYR A 96 10.59 -3.43 -7.95
C TYR A 96 10.93 -2.31 -8.94
N ALA A 97 10.08 -1.28 -9.04
CA ALA A 97 10.33 -0.12 -9.89
C ALA A 97 11.61 0.64 -9.49
N MET A 98 11.93 0.66 -8.19
CA MET A 98 13.18 1.21 -7.65
C MET A 98 14.39 0.26 -7.83
N GLY A 99 14.25 -0.86 -8.54
CA GLY A 99 15.30 -1.87 -8.67
C GLY A 99 15.56 -2.68 -7.40
N GLY A 100 14.69 -2.55 -6.40
CA GLY A 100 14.81 -3.20 -5.11
C GLY A 100 14.13 -4.57 -5.04
N ARG A 101 14.37 -5.26 -3.94
CA ARG A 101 13.70 -6.51 -3.56
C ARG A 101 12.89 -6.29 -2.29
N PRO A 102 11.57 -6.57 -2.28
CA PRO A 102 10.76 -6.51 -1.07
C PRO A 102 11.30 -7.45 0.02
N VAL A 103 11.30 -6.99 1.27
CA VAL A 103 11.78 -7.75 2.43
C VAL A 103 10.65 -8.00 3.42
N VAL A 104 9.93 -6.95 3.77
CA VAL A 104 8.82 -7.02 4.73
C VAL A 104 7.70 -6.09 4.30
N ALA A 105 6.47 -6.56 4.48
CA ALA A 105 5.25 -5.79 4.30
C ALA A 105 4.40 -5.82 5.58
N VAL A 106 3.65 -4.76 5.81
CA VAL A 106 2.63 -4.69 6.86
C VAL A 106 1.29 -4.29 6.24
N ASN A 107 0.21 -4.92 6.69
CA ASN A 107 -1.13 -4.66 6.18
C ASN A 107 -1.64 -3.27 6.56
N LEU A 108 -2.34 -2.63 5.64
CA LEU A 108 -3.16 -1.45 5.87
C LEU A 108 -4.61 -1.81 5.52
N LEU A 109 -5.50 -1.82 6.51
CA LEU A 109 -6.89 -2.26 6.33
C LEU A 109 -7.86 -1.24 6.92
N GLY A 110 -8.69 -0.64 6.08
CA GLY A 110 -9.94 0.02 6.46
C GLY A 110 -11.10 -0.93 6.22
N TRP A 111 -11.98 -1.14 7.22
CA TRP A 111 -13.07 -2.10 7.08
C TRP A 111 -14.35 -1.62 7.73
N PRO A 112 -15.49 -1.60 7.00
CA PRO A 112 -16.79 -1.23 7.55
C PRO A 112 -17.40 -2.45 8.30
N ARG A 113 -16.93 -2.70 9.52
CA ARG A 113 -17.23 -3.92 10.30
C ARG A 113 -18.70 -4.10 10.64
N ASP A 114 -19.48 -2.99 10.66
CA ASP A 114 -20.92 -3.06 10.93
C ASP A 114 -21.74 -3.39 9.65
N VAL A 115 -21.10 -3.37 8.48
CA VAL A 115 -21.74 -3.56 7.18
C VAL A 115 -21.23 -4.80 6.45
N LEU A 116 -19.93 -5.06 6.52
CA LEU A 116 -19.29 -6.19 5.85
C LEU A 116 -18.81 -7.25 6.85
N PRO A 117 -19.08 -8.55 6.59
CA PRO A 117 -18.56 -9.63 7.41
C PRO A 117 -17.02 -9.62 7.50
N LEU A 118 -16.48 -9.90 8.68
CA LEU A 118 -15.03 -9.99 8.89
C LEU A 118 -14.38 -11.17 8.15
N GLU A 119 -15.14 -12.18 7.80
CA GLU A 119 -14.72 -13.31 6.98
C GLU A 119 -14.25 -12.86 5.60
N LEU A 120 -14.89 -11.83 5.02
CA LEU A 120 -14.42 -11.24 3.75
C LEU A 120 -13.08 -10.50 3.93
N ALA A 121 -12.89 -9.80 5.05
CA ALA A 121 -11.59 -9.20 5.36
C ALA A 121 -10.49 -10.26 5.49
N ALA A 122 -10.80 -11.40 6.12
CA ALA A 122 -9.86 -12.52 6.23
C ALA A 122 -9.45 -13.06 4.85
N GLU A 123 -10.37 -13.14 3.88
CA GLU A 123 -10.07 -13.55 2.51
C GLU A 123 -9.18 -12.53 1.79
N VAL A 124 -9.42 -11.22 1.99
CA VAL A 124 -8.55 -10.16 1.46
C VAL A 124 -7.13 -10.31 1.99
N LEU A 125 -6.97 -10.45 3.30
CA LEU A 125 -5.66 -10.65 3.94
C LEU A 125 -4.97 -11.93 3.47
N ARG A 126 -5.73 -13.01 3.24
CA ARG A 126 -5.21 -14.28 2.69
C ARG A 126 -4.65 -14.07 1.29
N GLY A 127 -5.36 -13.35 0.42
CA GLY A 127 -4.89 -13.00 -0.93
C GLY A 127 -3.57 -12.23 -0.89
N GLY A 128 -3.49 -11.21 -0.04
CA GLY A 128 -2.27 -10.42 0.18
C GLY A 128 -1.10 -11.27 0.67
N ARG A 129 -1.33 -12.12 1.65
CA ARG A 129 -0.32 -13.04 2.19
C ARG A 129 0.27 -13.96 1.12
N ASP A 130 -0.57 -14.52 0.27
CA ASP A 130 -0.15 -15.50 -0.73
C ASP A 130 0.72 -14.83 -1.83
N VAL A 131 0.43 -13.57 -2.19
CA VAL A 131 1.29 -12.79 -3.10
C VAL A 131 2.62 -12.42 -2.44
N CYS A 132 2.61 -11.96 -1.19
CA CYS A 132 3.85 -11.68 -0.45
C CYS A 132 4.73 -12.93 -0.34
N GLY A 133 4.13 -14.09 -0.02
CA GLY A 133 4.84 -15.36 0.03
C GLY A 133 5.48 -15.74 -1.30
N SER A 134 4.78 -15.53 -2.42
CA SER A 134 5.30 -15.77 -3.77
C SER A 134 6.46 -14.83 -4.13
N ALA A 135 6.45 -13.61 -3.61
CA ALA A 135 7.51 -12.61 -3.79
C ALA A 135 8.71 -12.80 -2.83
N GLY A 136 8.64 -13.76 -1.91
CA GLY A 136 9.66 -13.94 -0.86
C GLY A 136 9.67 -12.79 0.15
N CYS A 137 8.57 -12.06 0.29
CA CYS A 137 8.39 -10.94 1.18
C CYS A 137 7.67 -11.40 2.46
N HIS A 138 8.20 -11.08 3.63
CA HIS A 138 7.52 -11.38 4.88
C HIS A 138 6.33 -10.45 5.07
N LEU A 139 5.13 -11.02 5.29
CA LEU A 139 3.98 -10.25 5.75
C LEU A 139 3.91 -10.35 7.26
N ALA A 140 4.17 -9.23 7.96
CA ALA A 140 4.34 -9.23 9.41
C ALA A 140 3.66 -8.01 10.05
N GLY A 141 2.46 -8.21 10.56
CA GLY A 141 1.72 -7.16 11.25
C GLY A 141 0.90 -6.27 10.34
N GLY A 142 0.58 -5.07 10.83
CA GLY A 142 -0.19 -4.07 10.11
C GLY A 142 -1.05 -3.20 11.01
N HIS A 143 -1.84 -2.35 10.38
CA HIS A 143 -2.78 -1.46 11.03
C HIS A 143 -4.18 -1.62 10.43
N SER A 144 -5.20 -1.69 11.28
CA SER A 144 -6.58 -1.78 10.84
C SER A 144 -7.46 -0.77 11.56
N VAL A 145 -8.36 -0.15 10.82
CA VAL A 145 -9.30 0.85 11.33
C VAL A 145 -10.72 0.52 10.90
N ASP A 146 -11.70 0.94 11.71
CA ASP A 146 -13.09 0.97 11.30
C ASP A 146 -13.29 2.13 10.32
N ASP A 147 -13.66 1.83 9.09
CA ASP A 147 -13.77 2.81 8.01
C ASP A 147 -15.05 2.51 7.23
N PRO A 148 -15.90 3.50 6.95
CA PRO A 148 -17.15 3.29 6.21
C PRO A 148 -16.93 2.73 4.80
N GLU A 149 -15.73 2.88 4.25
CA GLU A 149 -15.34 2.39 2.94
C GLU A 149 -14.22 1.36 3.06
N PRO A 150 -14.37 0.14 2.52
CA PRO A 150 -13.31 -0.86 2.59
C PRO A 150 -12.08 -0.40 1.80
N LYS A 151 -10.91 -0.45 2.45
CA LYS A 151 -9.61 -0.11 1.87
C LYS A 151 -8.61 -1.18 2.26
N TYR A 152 -7.78 -1.58 1.33
CA TYR A 152 -6.70 -2.53 1.60
C TYR A 152 -5.47 -2.24 0.77
N GLY A 153 -4.35 -2.46 1.37
CA GLY A 153 -3.03 -2.40 0.78
C GLY A 153 -1.94 -2.69 1.80
N MET A 154 -0.75 -2.22 1.54
CA MET A 154 0.41 -2.51 2.36
C MET A 154 1.37 -1.34 2.40
N ALA A 155 2.08 -1.20 3.53
CA ALA A 155 3.36 -0.52 3.54
C ALA A 155 4.46 -1.58 3.35
N VAL A 156 5.35 -1.36 2.40
CA VAL A 156 6.39 -2.32 2.01
C VAL A 156 7.77 -1.69 2.20
N THR A 157 8.67 -2.46 2.79
CA THR A 157 10.08 -2.11 2.87
C THR A 157 10.89 -3.12 2.07
N GLY A 158 11.76 -2.60 1.21
CA GLY A 158 12.70 -3.37 0.39
C GLY A 158 14.13 -2.89 0.53
N ILE A 159 15.01 -3.57 -0.14
CA ILE A 159 16.44 -3.22 -0.25
C ILE A 159 16.89 -3.25 -1.71
N ALA A 160 17.76 -2.32 -2.10
CA ALA A 160 18.41 -2.21 -3.40
C ALA A 160 19.94 -2.11 -3.23
#